data_7cacf0a4183780c74e2d693efe434b22
#
_entry.id   7cacf0a4183780c74e2d693efe434b22
#
_cell.length_a   1.000
_cell.length_b   1.000
_cell.length_c   1.000
_cell.angle_alpha   90.00
_cell.angle_beta   90.00
_cell.angle_gamma   90.00
#
_symmetry.space_group_name_H-M   'P 1'
#
loop_
_entity.id
_entity.type
_entity.pdbx_description
1 polymer ?
#
loop_
_entity_poly.entity_id
_entity_poly.type
_entity_poly.pdbx_seq_one_letter_code
_entity_poly.pdbx_strand_id
1 'polypeptide(L)'
;VDAGGASDAPSVPAPAATALPAPSGGAPAFRRVLLKLSGEALLGDLEYGADRDRIAAIAERIHAVSTMGVEIAVVVGGGNIYRGLAGAAAGMADRATGDYMGMLATVLNALPLQDALEKRGTRTRVQSAITISEVAEPYIRRRAMRHLEKGRVVIFAAGTGNPFFTTDTAAALRALEIRAEAILMAKNGVDGVFDADPRTNPDATFLPEITHREAMERRLEVMDSTALSLCMDNGLPIHVFNMDDERNIDRIVSGERVGTVVSS
;
A
#
# COMPACT_ATOMS: atom_id res chain seq x y z
N VAL A 1 48.47 -34.35 -11.03
CA VAL A 1 49.03 -33.23 -11.75
C VAL A 1 47.93 -32.19 -11.96
N ASP A 2 48.05 -31.13 -11.21
CA ASP A 2 47.68 -29.72 -11.41
C ASP A 2 46.21 -29.36 -11.64
N ALA A 3 45.57 -28.79 -10.63
CA ALA A 3 45.58 -27.38 -10.20
C ALA A 3 44.82 -26.48 -11.19
N GLY A 4 43.53 -26.28 -10.92
CA GLY A 4 42.67 -25.32 -11.59
C GLY A 4 42.54 -24.05 -10.74
N GLY A 5 42.97 -22.92 -11.25
CA GLY A 5 42.89 -21.64 -10.62
C GLY A 5 41.45 -21.14 -10.38
N ALA A 6 41.18 -20.72 -9.19
CA ALA A 6 40.02 -19.91 -8.86
C ALA A 6 40.19 -18.52 -9.47
N SER A 7 39.25 -18.11 -10.30
CA SER A 7 39.15 -16.76 -10.85
C SER A 7 38.52 -15.85 -9.80
N ASP A 8 39.36 -15.02 -9.16
CA ASP A 8 38.94 -13.88 -8.35
C ASP A 8 38.35 -12.80 -9.28
N ALA A 9 37.02 -12.72 -9.35
CA ALA A 9 36.36 -11.59 -9.99
C ALA A 9 36.24 -10.45 -8.95
N PRO A 10 36.61 -9.20 -9.27
CA PRO A 10 36.53 -8.09 -8.35
C PRO A 10 35.07 -7.80 -8.00
N SER A 11 34.76 -7.79 -6.71
CA SER A 11 33.47 -7.36 -6.17
C SER A 11 33.27 -5.87 -6.45
N VAL A 12 32.28 -5.53 -7.30
CA VAL A 12 31.83 -4.15 -7.49
C VAL A 12 31.12 -3.71 -6.19
N PRO A 13 31.56 -2.62 -5.53
CA PRO A 13 30.87 -2.12 -4.35
C PRO A 13 29.47 -1.63 -4.75
N ALA A 14 28.47 -2.04 -3.99
CA ALA A 14 27.10 -1.54 -4.12
C ALA A 14 27.07 -0.01 -3.96
N PRO A 15 26.28 0.73 -4.74
CA PRO A 15 26.14 2.17 -4.58
C PRO A 15 25.64 2.46 -3.14
N ALA A 16 26.33 3.39 -2.47
CA ALA A 16 25.95 3.85 -1.16
C ALA A 16 24.53 4.41 -1.21
N ALA A 17 23.62 3.81 -0.42
CA ALA A 17 22.29 4.34 -0.24
C ALA A 17 22.40 5.76 0.31
N THR A 18 21.96 6.74 -0.49
CA THR A 18 21.88 8.14 -0.05
C THR A 18 20.81 8.18 1.06
N ALA A 19 21.25 8.39 2.29
CA ALA A 19 20.34 8.53 3.42
C ALA A 19 19.40 9.72 3.15
N LEU A 20 18.08 9.45 3.23
CA LEU A 20 17.07 10.51 3.15
C LEU A 20 17.33 11.53 4.27
N PRO A 21 17.16 12.85 4.01
CA PRO A 21 17.32 13.88 5.05
C PRO A 21 16.31 13.63 6.17
N ALA A 22 16.77 13.82 7.41
CA ALA A 22 15.94 13.65 8.61
C ALA A 22 14.69 14.53 8.54
N PRO A 23 13.52 14.05 9.00
CA PRO A 23 12.27 14.81 8.97
C PRO A 23 12.42 16.12 9.76
N SER A 24 11.81 17.18 9.26
CA SER A 24 11.71 18.48 9.92
C SER A 24 11.00 18.32 11.27
N GLY A 25 11.68 18.55 12.38
CA GLY A 25 11.39 18.11 13.73
C GLY A 25 10.12 18.69 14.40
N GLY A 26 8.95 18.40 13.88
CA GLY A 26 7.65 18.58 14.53
C GLY A 26 7.05 17.21 14.92
N ALA A 27 6.14 17.16 15.91
CA ALA A 27 5.37 15.96 16.17
C ALA A 27 4.54 15.59 14.92
N PRO A 28 4.40 14.28 14.59
CA PRO A 28 3.61 13.86 13.43
C PRO A 28 2.13 14.30 13.59
N ALA A 29 1.50 14.67 12.48
CA ALA A 29 0.10 15.09 12.43
C ALA A 29 -0.88 13.94 12.71
N PHE A 30 -0.43 12.70 12.50
CA PHE A 30 -1.20 11.48 12.70
C PHE A 30 -0.47 10.55 13.67
N ARG A 31 -1.21 10.00 14.60
CA ARG A 31 -0.72 8.91 15.45
C ARG A 31 -0.79 7.56 14.74
N ARG A 32 -1.87 7.31 13.98
CA ARG A 32 -2.11 6.03 13.30
C ARG A 32 -2.70 6.25 11.93
N VAL A 33 -2.07 5.65 10.92
CA VAL A 33 -2.54 5.70 9.52
C VAL A 33 -2.61 4.31 8.91
N LEU A 34 -3.44 4.19 7.87
CA LEU A 34 -3.44 3.02 7.01
C LEU A 34 -2.97 3.42 5.61
N LEU A 35 -1.87 2.85 5.15
CA LEU A 35 -1.36 3.00 3.79
C LEU A 35 -1.97 1.94 2.88
N LYS A 36 -2.65 2.36 1.82
CA LYS A 36 -3.15 1.46 0.78
C LYS A 36 -2.26 1.54 -0.45
N LEU A 37 -1.74 0.40 -0.84
CA LEU A 37 -0.91 0.21 -2.03
C LEU A 37 -1.68 -0.63 -3.06
N SER A 38 -1.67 -0.21 -4.34
CA SER A 38 -2.09 -1.10 -5.42
C SER A 38 -1.03 -2.20 -5.62
N GLY A 39 -1.43 -3.37 -6.13
CA GLY A 39 -0.44 -4.37 -6.54
C GLY A 39 0.51 -3.83 -7.60
N GLU A 40 0.02 -2.99 -8.49
CA GLU A 40 0.80 -2.33 -9.54
C GLU A 40 1.93 -1.44 -9.00
N ALA A 41 1.79 -0.91 -7.78
CA ALA A 41 2.87 -0.17 -7.12
C ALA A 41 4.13 -1.03 -6.88
N LEU A 42 3.96 -2.35 -6.81
CA LEU A 42 5.04 -3.32 -6.61
C LEU A 42 5.63 -3.86 -7.93
N LEU A 43 5.01 -3.53 -9.07
CA LEU A 43 5.34 -4.13 -10.36
C LEU A 43 6.68 -3.64 -10.93
N GLY A 44 7.03 -2.34 -10.68
CA GLY A 44 8.18 -1.71 -11.34
C GLY A 44 8.04 -1.77 -12.86
N ASP A 45 9.11 -2.15 -13.54
CA ASP A 45 9.16 -2.31 -15.00
C ASP A 45 8.78 -3.72 -15.48
N LEU A 46 8.33 -4.59 -14.57
CA LEU A 46 7.92 -5.95 -14.88
C LEU A 46 6.52 -5.99 -15.50
N GLU A 47 6.26 -6.97 -16.37
CA GLU A 47 4.92 -7.23 -16.91
C GLU A 47 3.98 -7.87 -15.87
N TYR A 48 4.54 -8.64 -14.92
CA TYR A 48 3.80 -9.25 -13.79
C TYR A 48 4.76 -9.56 -12.65
N GLY A 49 4.20 -9.80 -11.45
CA GLY A 49 4.97 -10.13 -10.26
C GLY A 49 5.30 -8.91 -9.43
N ALA A 50 6.32 -9.01 -8.61
CA ALA A 50 6.73 -7.94 -7.70
C ALA A 50 8.22 -7.65 -7.87
N ASP A 51 8.53 -6.42 -8.24
CA ASP A 51 9.89 -5.94 -8.44
C ASP A 51 10.60 -5.73 -7.11
N ARG A 52 11.82 -6.26 -7.00
CA ARG A 52 12.60 -6.24 -5.76
C ARG A 52 13.00 -4.82 -5.35
N ASP A 53 13.36 -3.99 -6.31
CA ASP A 53 13.85 -2.63 -6.02
C ASP A 53 12.67 -1.71 -5.66
N ARG A 54 11.52 -1.89 -6.29
CA ARG A 54 10.27 -1.20 -5.90
C ARG A 54 9.83 -1.59 -4.49
N ILE A 55 9.86 -2.87 -4.13
CA ILE A 55 9.56 -3.34 -2.77
C ILE A 55 10.54 -2.71 -1.78
N ALA A 56 11.82 -2.68 -2.10
CA ALA A 56 12.85 -2.09 -1.25
C ALA A 56 12.63 -0.59 -1.05
N ALA A 57 12.30 0.17 -2.11
CA ALA A 57 11.98 1.59 -2.03
C ALA A 57 10.71 1.87 -1.19
N ILE A 58 9.66 1.08 -1.38
CA ILE A 58 8.42 1.19 -0.58
C ILE A 58 8.69 0.87 0.90
N ALA A 59 9.47 -0.18 1.18
CA ALA A 59 9.83 -0.55 2.54
C ALA A 59 10.67 0.55 3.24
N GLU A 60 11.55 1.24 2.50
CA GLU A 60 12.31 2.39 3.01
C GLU A 60 11.38 3.51 3.49
N ARG A 61 10.39 3.88 2.67
CA ARG A 61 9.41 4.92 3.00
C ARG A 61 8.57 4.56 4.22
N ILE A 62 8.08 3.30 4.29
CA ILE A 62 7.33 2.82 5.45
C ILE A 62 8.20 2.80 6.71
N HIS A 63 9.47 2.40 6.57
CA HIS A 63 10.44 2.42 7.66
C HIS A 63 10.64 3.86 8.18
N ALA A 64 10.89 4.83 7.31
CA ALA A 64 11.06 6.23 7.66
C ALA A 64 9.86 6.74 8.49
N VAL A 65 8.63 6.54 8.02
CA VAL A 65 7.41 6.94 8.75
C VAL A 65 7.29 6.22 10.10
N SER A 66 7.61 4.93 10.17
CA SER A 66 7.55 4.18 11.43
C SER A 66 8.54 4.71 12.46
N THR A 67 9.71 5.22 12.03
CA THR A 67 10.71 5.82 12.93
C THR A 67 10.30 7.20 13.45
N MET A 68 9.37 7.87 12.79
CA MET A 68 8.75 9.11 13.30
C MET A 68 7.77 8.86 14.47
N GLY A 69 7.53 7.60 14.83
CA GLY A 69 6.59 7.21 15.88
C GLY A 69 5.14 7.07 15.43
N VAL A 70 4.90 7.09 14.13
CA VAL A 70 3.56 6.84 13.55
C VAL A 70 3.28 5.35 13.52
N GLU A 71 2.12 4.95 14.04
CA GLU A 71 1.61 3.58 13.94
C GLU A 71 1.07 3.36 12.52
N ILE A 72 1.73 2.51 11.73
CA ILE A 72 1.40 2.32 10.32
C ILE A 72 0.89 0.90 10.05
N ALA A 73 -0.29 0.81 9.44
CA ALA A 73 -0.83 -0.40 8.84
C ALA A 73 -0.79 -0.28 7.32
N VAL A 74 -0.67 -1.40 6.63
CA VAL A 74 -0.61 -1.46 5.17
C VAL A 74 -1.65 -2.44 4.64
N VAL A 75 -2.40 -2.04 3.61
CA VAL A 75 -3.18 -2.93 2.76
C VAL A 75 -2.54 -2.95 1.39
N VAL A 76 -2.22 -4.13 0.89
CA VAL A 76 -1.61 -4.29 -0.43
C VAL A 76 -2.57 -5.02 -1.38
N GLY A 77 -2.67 -4.52 -2.63
CA GLY A 77 -3.42 -5.17 -3.70
C GLY A 77 -2.67 -6.36 -4.31
N GLY A 78 -3.35 -7.13 -5.17
CA GLY A 78 -2.81 -8.30 -5.85
C GLY A 78 -2.79 -8.21 -7.39
N GLY A 79 -3.13 -7.04 -7.96
CA GLY A 79 -3.34 -6.87 -9.40
C GLY A 79 -2.12 -7.14 -10.28
N ASN A 80 -0.92 -6.94 -9.75
CA ASN A 80 0.36 -7.25 -10.41
C ASN A 80 0.61 -8.76 -10.61
N ILE A 81 -0.01 -9.61 -9.79
CA ILE A 81 0.17 -11.07 -9.84
C ILE A 81 -1.02 -11.71 -10.56
N TYR A 82 -2.25 -11.42 -10.10
CA TYR A 82 -3.43 -12.11 -10.62
C TYR A 82 -3.87 -11.60 -12.00
N ARG A 83 -3.82 -10.29 -12.27
CA ARG A 83 -4.22 -9.74 -13.59
C ARG A 83 -3.34 -10.28 -14.73
N GLY A 84 -2.02 -10.42 -14.51
CA GLY A 84 -1.13 -11.03 -15.49
C GLY A 84 -1.47 -12.49 -15.77
N LEU A 85 -1.85 -13.25 -14.75
CA LEU A 85 -2.30 -14.63 -14.88
C LEU A 85 -3.70 -14.74 -15.51
N ALA A 86 -4.60 -13.79 -15.22
CA ALA A 86 -5.96 -13.77 -15.79
C ALA A 86 -5.99 -13.47 -17.29
N GLY A 87 -5.03 -12.68 -17.79
CA GLY A 87 -4.84 -12.47 -19.23
C GLY A 87 -4.50 -13.78 -19.97
N ALA A 88 -3.83 -14.72 -19.29
CA ALA A 88 -3.52 -16.05 -19.80
C ALA A 88 -4.65 -17.08 -19.56
N ALA A 89 -5.53 -16.84 -18.58
CA ALA A 89 -6.60 -17.73 -18.13
C ALA A 89 -8.00 -17.28 -18.59
N ALA A 90 -8.11 -16.67 -19.76
CA ALA A 90 -9.39 -16.30 -20.38
C ALA A 90 -10.31 -17.52 -20.59
N GLY A 91 -10.96 -17.95 -19.51
CA GLY A 91 -11.81 -19.16 -19.45
C GLY A 91 -12.32 -19.47 -18.04
N MET A 92 -11.91 -18.73 -17.03
CA MET A 92 -12.41 -18.94 -15.66
C MET A 92 -13.84 -18.41 -15.54
N ALA A 93 -14.78 -19.34 -15.37
CA ALA A 93 -16.22 -19.06 -15.39
C ALA A 93 -16.77 -18.46 -14.08
N ASP A 94 -16.03 -18.57 -12.95
CA ASP A 94 -16.54 -18.19 -11.64
C ASP A 94 -15.74 -17.01 -11.04
N ARG A 95 -16.43 -15.88 -10.84
CA ARG A 95 -15.86 -14.67 -10.24
C ARG A 95 -15.35 -14.90 -8.83
N ALA A 96 -16.06 -15.69 -8.01
CA ALA A 96 -15.64 -15.89 -6.62
C ALA A 96 -14.29 -16.61 -6.55
N THR A 97 -14.06 -17.60 -7.42
CA THR A 97 -12.75 -18.26 -7.57
C THR A 97 -11.66 -17.26 -7.97
N GLY A 98 -11.95 -16.38 -8.93
CA GLY A 98 -11.04 -15.30 -9.31
C GLY A 98 -10.71 -14.36 -8.16
N ASP A 99 -11.70 -13.99 -7.36
CA ASP A 99 -11.50 -13.12 -6.20
C ASP A 99 -10.63 -13.81 -5.11
N TYR A 100 -10.80 -15.12 -4.88
CA TYR A 100 -9.90 -15.87 -4.00
C TYR A 100 -8.46 -15.92 -4.53
N MET A 101 -8.26 -16.07 -5.83
CA MET A 101 -6.92 -15.97 -6.43
C MET A 101 -6.31 -14.59 -6.21
N GLY A 102 -7.10 -13.52 -6.36
CA GLY A 102 -6.69 -12.16 -6.05
C GLY A 102 -6.31 -12.00 -4.57
N MET A 103 -7.08 -12.59 -3.64
CA MET A 103 -6.74 -12.60 -2.21
C MET A 103 -5.40 -13.28 -1.96
N LEU A 104 -5.14 -14.44 -2.55
CA LEU A 104 -3.86 -15.14 -2.44
C LEU A 104 -2.71 -14.31 -3.05
N ALA A 105 -2.95 -13.61 -4.15
CA ALA A 105 -1.98 -12.70 -4.75
C ALA A 105 -1.57 -11.57 -3.79
N THR A 106 -2.50 -11.05 -2.97
CA THR A 106 -2.14 -10.07 -1.94
C THR A 106 -1.23 -10.65 -0.86
N VAL A 107 -1.40 -11.93 -0.51
CA VAL A 107 -0.50 -12.63 0.44
C VAL A 107 0.90 -12.75 -0.15
N LEU A 108 1.00 -13.11 -1.44
CA LEU A 108 2.28 -13.18 -2.15
C LEU A 108 3.00 -11.82 -2.16
N ASN A 109 2.28 -10.70 -2.23
CA ASN A 109 2.86 -9.37 -2.15
C ASN A 109 3.23 -8.95 -0.71
N ALA A 110 2.47 -9.39 0.28
CA ALA A 110 2.70 -9.03 1.68
C ALA A 110 4.01 -9.62 2.23
N LEU A 111 4.38 -10.83 1.82
CA LEU A 111 5.57 -11.54 2.32
C LEU A 111 6.89 -10.85 1.94
N PRO A 112 7.17 -10.50 0.67
CA PRO A 112 8.41 -9.81 0.32
C PRO A 112 8.45 -8.39 0.89
N LEU A 113 7.30 -7.71 1.07
CA LEU A 113 7.26 -6.42 1.74
C LEU A 113 7.61 -6.57 3.23
N GLN A 114 7.13 -7.61 3.92
CA GLN A 114 7.51 -7.93 5.29
C GLN A 114 9.03 -8.17 5.37
N ASP A 115 9.58 -9.03 4.52
CA ASP A 115 11.02 -9.34 4.50
C ASP A 115 11.88 -8.07 4.29
N ALA A 116 11.47 -7.21 3.36
CA ALA A 116 12.16 -5.95 3.09
C ALA A 116 12.11 -4.96 4.27
N LEU A 117 11.01 -4.90 5.00
CA LEU A 117 10.85 -4.09 6.22
C LEU A 117 11.70 -4.66 7.37
N GLU A 118 11.67 -5.97 7.58
CA GLU A 118 12.42 -6.63 8.65
C GLU A 118 13.95 -6.54 8.43
N LYS A 119 14.41 -6.58 7.18
CA LYS A 119 15.81 -6.29 6.82
C LYS A 119 16.27 -4.88 7.18
N ARG A 120 15.34 -3.93 7.28
CA ARG A 120 15.58 -2.54 7.73
C ARG A 120 15.42 -2.36 9.24
N GLY A 121 15.17 -3.44 10.00
CA GLY A 121 14.96 -3.39 11.44
C GLY A 121 13.52 -3.04 11.85
N THR A 122 12.59 -2.86 10.90
CA THR A 122 11.18 -2.60 11.19
C THR A 122 10.47 -3.90 11.52
N ARG A 123 10.07 -4.09 12.77
CA ARG A 123 9.28 -5.28 13.16
C ARG A 123 7.95 -5.27 12.46
N THR A 124 7.65 -6.31 11.70
CA THR A 124 6.45 -6.37 10.85
C THR A 124 5.64 -7.63 11.14
N ARG A 125 4.32 -7.57 10.95
CA ARG A 125 3.42 -8.73 11.02
C ARG A 125 2.47 -8.71 9.85
N VAL A 126 2.39 -9.83 9.14
CA VAL A 126 1.35 -10.08 8.14
C VAL A 126 0.15 -10.73 8.83
N GLN A 127 -1.03 -10.15 8.64
CA GLN A 127 -2.29 -10.72 9.09
C GLN A 127 -3.21 -10.96 7.90
N SER A 128 -3.69 -12.19 7.75
CA SER A 128 -4.53 -12.61 6.63
C SER A 128 -6.00 -12.73 7.03
N ALA A 129 -6.88 -12.24 6.17
CA ALA A 129 -8.33 -12.37 6.35
C ALA A 129 -8.84 -13.80 6.06
N ILE A 130 -8.09 -14.60 5.28
CA ILE A 130 -8.30 -16.04 5.12
C ILE A 130 -7.25 -16.80 5.92
N THR A 131 -7.60 -17.96 6.46
CA THR A 131 -6.69 -18.73 7.32
C THR A 131 -5.59 -19.39 6.49
N ILE A 132 -4.34 -18.99 6.72
CA ILE A 132 -3.11 -19.55 6.13
C ILE A 132 -2.05 -19.56 7.24
N SER A 133 -2.28 -20.34 8.27
CA SER A 133 -1.57 -20.30 9.56
C SER A 133 -0.05 -20.49 9.45
N GLU A 134 0.42 -21.21 8.42
CA GLU A 134 1.83 -21.49 8.16
C GLU A 134 2.58 -20.27 7.62
N VAL A 135 1.85 -19.26 7.12
CA VAL A 135 2.44 -18.13 6.35
C VAL A 135 2.15 -16.79 7.00
N ALA A 136 0.94 -16.61 7.55
CA ALA A 136 0.50 -15.34 8.13
C ALA A 136 -0.38 -15.55 9.35
N GLU A 137 -0.36 -14.58 10.27
CA GLU A 137 -1.29 -14.63 11.41
C GLU A 137 -2.73 -14.48 10.93
N PRO A 138 -3.70 -15.22 11.50
CA PRO A 138 -5.12 -14.92 11.28
C PRO A 138 -5.43 -13.49 11.74
N TYR A 139 -6.20 -12.75 10.93
CA TYR A 139 -6.61 -11.41 11.29
C TYR A 139 -7.52 -11.43 12.53
N ILE A 140 -7.09 -10.77 13.58
CA ILE A 140 -7.88 -10.49 14.78
C ILE A 140 -7.67 -9.02 15.14
N ARG A 141 -8.74 -8.21 15.09
CA ARG A 141 -8.71 -6.77 15.31
C ARG A 141 -7.86 -6.35 16.52
N ARG A 142 -8.09 -6.97 17.69
CA ARG A 142 -7.35 -6.63 18.92
C ARG A 142 -5.86 -6.97 18.83
N ARG A 143 -5.51 -8.01 18.08
CA ARG A 143 -4.11 -8.40 17.84
C ARG A 143 -3.44 -7.38 16.92
N ALA A 144 -4.10 -6.94 15.85
CA ALA A 144 -3.61 -5.89 14.96
C ALA A 144 -3.31 -4.60 15.75
N MET A 145 -4.28 -4.13 16.54
CA MET A 145 -4.09 -2.95 17.39
C MET A 145 -2.91 -3.11 18.35
N ARG A 146 -2.78 -4.27 18.97
CA ARG A 146 -1.67 -4.53 19.90
C ARG A 146 -0.31 -4.57 19.19
N HIS A 147 -0.25 -5.00 17.94
CA HIS A 147 0.98 -4.89 17.15
C HIS A 147 1.34 -3.43 16.86
N LEU A 148 0.39 -2.63 16.42
CA LEU A 148 0.58 -1.21 16.16
C LEU A 148 1.05 -0.46 17.41
N GLU A 149 0.39 -0.65 18.55
CA GLU A 149 0.77 -0.07 19.85
C GLU A 149 2.20 -0.45 20.30
N LYS A 150 2.74 -1.57 19.80
CA LYS A 150 4.11 -2.00 20.04
C LYS A 150 5.10 -1.47 19.00
N GLY A 151 4.70 -0.52 18.17
CA GLY A 151 5.52 0.04 17.09
C GLY A 151 5.88 -0.98 16.01
N ARG A 152 4.99 -1.95 15.74
CA ARG A 152 5.13 -2.89 14.63
C ARG A 152 4.31 -2.42 13.45
N VAL A 153 4.84 -2.56 12.25
CA VAL A 153 4.05 -2.43 11.02
C VAL A 153 3.16 -3.66 10.88
N VAL A 154 1.88 -3.45 10.53
CA VAL A 154 0.93 -4.54 10.26
C VAL A 154 0.56 -4.50 8.79
N ILE A 155 0.78 -5.60 8.07
CA ILE A 155 0.36 -5.74 6.67
C ILE A 155 -0.89 -6.62 6.65
N PHE A 156 -2.00 -6.07 6.16
CA PHE A 156 -3.23 -6.82 5.98
C PHE A 156 -3.28 -7.42 4.60
N ALA A 157 -3.40 -8.74 4.53
CA ALA A 157 -3.48 -9.54 3.33
C ALA A 157 -4.84 -10.23 3.20
N ALA A 158 -5.13 -10.76 2.02
CA ALA A 158 -6.38 -11.42 1.64
C ALA A 158 -7.63 -10.52 1.70
N GLY A 159 -7.44 -9.20 1.55
CA GLY A 159 -8.53 -8.25 1.43
C GLY A 159 -9.50 -8.28 2.61
N THR A 160 -10.80 -8.39 2.33
CA THR A 160 -11.84 -8.60 3.35
C THR A 160 -11.99 -10.07 3.77
N GLY A 161 -11.41 -11.01 3.02
CA GLY A 161 -11.67 -12.45 3.15
C GLY A 161 -12.93 -12.92 2.43
N ASN A 162 -13.67 -12.01 1.78
CA ASN A 162 -14.90 -12.31 1.09
C ASN A 162 -14.80 -11.92 -0.40
N PRO A 163 -15.28 -12.78 -1.33
CA PRO A 163 -15.44 -12.41 -2.73
C PRO A 163 -16.30 -11.17 -2.92
N PHE A 164 -16.24 -10.56 -4.09
CA PHE A 164 -16.98 -9.37 -4.54
C PHE A 164 -16.55 -8.04 -3.92
N PHE A 165 -15.59 -8.02 -2.99
CA PHE A 165 -15.01 -6.81 -2.42
C PHE A 165 -13.61 -6.57 -2.96
N THR A 166 -13.26 -5.31 -3.14
CA THR A 166 -11.92 -4.89 -3.56
C THR A 166 -10.97 -4.69 -2.36
N THR A 167 -9.70 -4.44 -2.66
CA THR A 167 -8.74 -4.03 -1.63
C THR A 167 -8.96 -2.60 -1.14
N ASP A 168 -9.72 -1.76 -1.86
CA ASP A 168 -10.14 -0.44 -1.39
C ASP A 168 -11.15 -0.59 -0.26
N THR A 169 -12.17 -1.44 -0.45
CA THR A 169 -13.12 -1.80 0.62
C THR A 169 -12.40 -2.41 1.83
N ALA A 170 -11.41 -3.27 1.59
CA ALA A 170 -10.61 -3.82 2.68
C ALA A 170 -9.83 -2.72 3.42
N ALA A 171 -9.24 -1.75 2.72
CA ALA A 171 -8.53 -0.64 3.34
C ALA A 171 -9.45 0.21 4.23
N ALA A 172 -10.63 0.58 3.73
CA ALA A 172 -11.62 1.33 4.51
C ALA A 172 -12.05 0.57 5.76
N LEU A 173 -12.40 -0.73 5.62
CA LEU A 173 -12.80 -1.57 6.74
C LEU A 173 -11.69 -1.70 7.80
N ARG A 174 -10.46 -2.03 7.38
CA ARG A 174 -9.34 -2.21 8.30
C ARG A 174 -8.96 -0.89 8.98
N ALA A 175 -8.98 0.24 8.26
CA ALA A 175 -8.70 1.55 8.84
C ALA A 175 -9.65 1.87 10.00
N LEU A 176 -10.94 1.64 9.82
CA LEU A 176 -11.96 1.84 10.87
C LEU A 176 -11.75 0.88 12.05
N GLU A 177 -11.53 -0.40 11.76
CA GLU A 177 -11.34 -1.43 12.78
C GLU A 177 -10.13 -1.15 13.68
N ILE A 178 -9.02 -0.67 13.12
CA ILE A 178 -7.82 -0.33 13.88
C ILE A 178 -7.82 1.11 14.39
N ARG A 179 -8.87 1.90 14.10
CA ARG A 179 -8.98 3.32 14.46
C ARG A 179 -7.85 4.15 13.85
N ALA A 180 -7.58 3.96 12.57
CA ALA A 180 -6.70 4.86 11.84
C ALA A 180 -7.35 6.24 11.71
N GLU A 181 -6.53 7.27 11.75
CA GLU A 181 -6.98 8.67 11.65
C GLU A 181 -7.13 9.12 10.19
N ALA A 182 -6.45 8.41 9.27
CA ALA A 182 -6.56 8.63 7.83
C ALA A 182 -6.19 7.37 7.05
N ILE A 183 -6.69 7.31 5.80
CA ILE A 183 -6.18 6.40 4.77
C ILE A 183 -5.23 7.18 3.88
N LEU A 184 -4.02 6.68 3.70
CA LEU A 184 -3.05 7.16 2.72
C LEU A 184 -3.20 6.31 1.45
N MET A 185 -3.86 6.87 0.44
CA MET A 185 -4.14 6.19 -0.83
C MET A 185 -3.04 6.50 -1.84
N ALA A 186 -2.09 5.60 -1.97
CA ALA A 186 -1.00 5.74 -2.92
C ALA A 186 -1.44 5.41 -4.35
N LYS A 187 -1.24 6.35 -5.26
CA LYS A 187 -1.43 6.20 -6.71
C LYS A 187 -0.05 6.18 -7.40
N ASN A 188 0.02 5.59 -8.60
CA ASN A 188 1.22 5.61 -9.43
C ASN A 188 1.05 6.61 -10.57
N GLY A 189 2.01 7.52 -10.74
CA GLY A 189 2.05 8.48 -11.86
C GLY A 189 0.94 9.53 -11.88
N VAL A 190 0.19 9.69 -10.76
CA VAL A 190 -0.88 10.69 -10.65
C VAL A 190 -0.83 11.35 -9.29
N ASP A 191 -0.74 12.69 -9.27
CA ASP A 191 -0.48 13.47 -8.05
C ASP A 191 -1.65 13.55 -7.07
N GLY A 192 -2.84 13.09 -7.47
CA GLY A 192 -4.03 13.10 -6.64
C GLY A 192 -5.29 12.85 -7.48
N VAL A 193 -6.38 13.50 -7.15
CA VAL A 193 -7.66 13.38 -7.86
C VAL A 193 -7.83 14.54 -8.83
N PHE A 194 -8.30 14.22 -10.03
CA PHE A 194 -8.63 15.17 -11.09
C PHE A 194 -10.12 15.05 -11.45
N ASP A 195 -10.67 16.07 -12.08
CA ASP A 195 -12.05 16.08 -12.56
C ASP A 195 -12.29 15.17 -13.80
N ALA A 196 -11.21 14.78 -14.49
CA ALA A 196 -11.15 13.80 -15.56
C ALA A 196 -9.80 13.06 -15.50
N ASP A 197 -9.63 11.98 -16.27
CA ASP A 197 -8.35 11.26 -16.33
C ASP A 197 -7.27 12.13 -17.02
N PRO A 198 -6.23 12.59 -16.31
CA PRO A 198 -5.21 13.46 -16.90
C PRO A 198 -4.35 12.79 -17.96
N ARG A 199 -4.37 11.45 -18.05
CA ARG A 199 -3.65 10.68 -19.08
C ARG A 199 -4.34 10.73 -20.45
N THR A 200 -5.65 10.94 -20.45
CA THR A 200 -6.48 10.97 -21.66
C THR A 200 -7.04 12.37 -21.93
N ASN A 201 -7.14 13.22 -20.95
CA ASN A 201 -7.62 14.59 -21.05
C ASN A 201 -6.58 15.58 -20.51
N PRO A 202 -5.86 16.29 -21.41
CA PRO A 202 -4.85 17.27 -20.99
C PRO A 202 -5.43 18.50 -20.28
N ASP A 203 -6.75 18.77 -20.38
CA ASP A 203 -7.44 19.87 -19.70
C ASP A 203 -7.97 19.44 -18.31
N ALA A 204 -7.66 18.24 -17.85
CA ALA A 204 -8.09 17.76 -16.54
C ALA A 204 -7.58 18.66 -15.42
N THR A 205 -8.48 19.09 -14.55
CA THR A 205 -8.19 19.99 -13.44
C THR A 205 -7.90 19.19 -12.16
N PHE A 206 -6.77 19.48 -11.53
CA PHE A 206 -6.41 18.92 -10.24
C PHE A 206 -7.32 19.44 -9.12
N LEU A 207 -7.77 18.55 -8.24
CA LEU A 207 -8.66 18.85 -7.12
C LEU A 207 -7.89 18.66 -5.80
N PRO A 208 -7.41 19.70 -5.15
CA PRO A 208 -6.63 19.58 -3.92
C PRO A 208 -7.47 19.12 -2.71
N GLU A 209 -8.74 19.45 -2.69
CA GLU A 209 -9.71 19.08 -1.65
C GLU A 209 -11.05 18.77 -2.30
N ILE A 210 -11.71 17.69 -1.86
CA ILE A 210 -13.07 17.31 -2.26
C ILE A 210 -13.80 16.65 -1.09
N THR A 211 -15.13 16.68 -1.12
CA THR A 211 -15.91 15.89 -0.16
C THR A 211 -16.10 14.46 -0.66
N HIS A 212 -16.30 13.50 0.26
CA HIS A 212 -16.68 12.12 -0.09
C HIS A 212 -17.92 12.10 -0.99
N ARG A 213 -18.92 12.93 -0.67
CA ARG A 213 -20.15 13.07 -1.45
C ARG A 213 -19.88 13.52 -2.87
N GLU A 214 -19.10 14.57 -3.03
CA GLU A 214 -18.71 15.10 -4.34
C GLU A 214 -17.95 14.06 -5.17
N ALA A 215 -17.01 13.35 -4.55
CA ALA A 215 -16.27 12.28 -5.19
C ALA A 215 -17.21 11.17 -5.71
N MET A 216 -18.24 10.80 -4.93
CA MET A 216 -19.24 9.81 -5.33
C MET A 216 -20.17 10.32 -6.46
N GLU A 217 -20.71 11.53 -6.30
CA GLU A 217 -21.64 12.13 -7.28
C GLU A 217 -20.98 12.32 -8.65
N ARG A 218 -19.73 12.79 -8.66
CA ARG A 218 -18.93 13.00 -9.88
C ARG A 218 -18.24 11.73 -10.38
N ARG A 219 -18.33 10.61 -9.65
CA ARG A 219 -17.67 9.33 -9.96
C ARG A 219 -16.17 9.46 -10.17
N LEU A 220 -15.53 10.26 -9.32
CA LEU A 220 -14.07 10.46 -9.38
C LEU A 220 -13.32 9.22 -8.95
N GLU A 221 -12.16 8.99 -9.56
CA GLU A 221 -11.31 7.81 -9.31
C GLU A 221 -10.51 7.93 -8.00
N VAL A 222 -11.19 7.96 -6.86
CA VAL A 222 -10.58 7.90 -5.52
C VAL A 222 -10.43 6.45 -5.10
N MET A 223 -11.56 5.81 -4.78
CA MET A 223 -11.72 4.41 -4.34
C MET A 223 -13.01 3.86 -4.96
N ASP A 224 -13.25 2.55 -4.81
CA ASP A 224 -14.57 2.02 -5.15
C ASP A 224 -15.68 2.63 -4.29
N SER A 225 -16.91 2.62 -4.80
CA SER A 225 -18.05 3.28 -4.16
C SER A 225 -18.37 2.72 -2.77
N THR A 226 -18.15 1.43 -2.54
CA THR A 226 -18.37 0.79 -1.23
C THR A 226 -17.37 1.31 -0.20
N ALA A 227 -16.09 1.39 -0.56
CA ALA A 227 -15.03 1.94 0.29
C ALA A 227 -15.29 3.42 0.60
N LEU A 228 -15.66 4.20 -0.44
CA LEU A 228 -15.90 5.63 -0.30
C LEU A 228 -17.11 5.93 0.59
N SER A 229 -18.20 5.15 0.43
CA SER A 229 -19.39 5.24 1.31
C SER A 229 -19.03 4.92 2.77
N LEU A 230 -18.23 3.86 2.99
CA LEU A 230 -17.81 3.46 4.32
C LEU A 230 -16.95 4.55 5.00
N CYS A 231 -16.06 5.20 4.24
CA CYS A 231 -15.26 6.33 4.75
C CYS A 231 -16.16 7.54 5.05
N MET A 232 -17.11 7.88 4.16
CA MET A 232 -18.05 8.99 4.34
C MET A 232 -18.89 8.84 5.59
N ASP A 233 -19.51 7.66 5.80
CA ASP A 233 -20.40 7.39 6.94
C ASP A 233 -19.67 7.45 8.30
N ASN A 234 -18.36 7.26 8.28
CA ASN A 234 -17.53 7.29 9.49
C ASN A 234 -16.61 8.51 9.60
N GLY A 235 -16.70 9.46 8.67
CA GLY A 235 -15.87 10.67 8.66
C GLY A 235 -14.37 10.39 8.55
N LEU A 236 -13.98 9.29 7.90
CA LEU A 236 -12.58 8.90 7.76
C LEU A 236 -11.95 9.58 6.55
N PRO A 237 -10.97 10.49 6.72
CA PRO A 237 -10.35 11.19 5.61
C PRO A 237 -9.44 10.27 4.80
N ILE A 238 -9.34 10.58 3.49
CA ILE A 238 -8.49 9.86 2.54
C ILE A 238 -7.53 10.88 1.92
N HIS A 239 -6.22 10.63 2.02
CA HIS A 239 -5.19 11.39 1.34
C HIS A 239 -4.75 10.63 0.08
N VAL A 240 -5.09 11.15 -1.09
CA VAL A 240 -4.72 10.56 -2.39
C VAL A 240 -3.48 11.27 -2.91
N PHE A 241 -2.40 10.53 -3.16
CA PHE A 241 -1.11 11.12 -3.51
C PHE A 241 -0.31 10.21 -4.45
N ASN A 242 0.69 10.81 -5.12
CA ASN A 242 1.62 10.11 -5.98
C ASN A 242 2.69 9.39 -5.15
N MET A 243 2.77 8.05 -5.32
CA MET A 243 3.75 7.21 -4.63
C MET A 243 5.15 7.33 -5.24
N ASP A 244 5.31 7.87 -6.44
CA ASP A 244 6.62 7.96 -7.10
C ASP A 244 7.51 9.06 -6.49
N ASP A 245 6.92 10.11 -5.89
CA ASP A 245 7.68 11.03 -5.04
C ASP A 245 7.93 10.40 -3.66
N GLU A 246 9.21 10.17 -3.39
CA GLU A 246 9.68 9.43 -2.20
C GLU A 246 9.33 10.10 -0.88
N ARG A 247 9.10 11.41 -0.87
CA ARG A 247 8.85 12.20 0.34
C ARG A 247 7.37 12.40 0.66
N ASN A 248 6.46 12.02 -0.23
CA ASN A 248 5.05 12.36 -0.07
C ASN A 248 4.42 11.75 1.18
N ILE A 249 4.78 10.51 1.56
CA ILE A 249 4.25 9.91 2.79
C ILE A 249 4.74 10.69 4.01
N ASP A 250 6.03 11.01 4.08
CA ASP A 250 6.64 11.74 5.20
C ASP A 250 6.02 13.14 5.33
N ARG A 251 5.81 13.83 4.22
CA ARG A 251 5.18 15.15 4.17
C ARG A 251 3.74 15.11 4.68
N ILE A 252 2.96 14.13 4.22
CA ILE A 252 1.57 13.95 4.66
C ILE A 252 1.51 13.68 6.17
N VAL A 253 2.33 12.75 6.68
CA VAL A 253 2.32 12.44 8.11
C VAL A 253 2.89 13.57 8.97
N SER A 254 3.67 14.48 8.37
CA SER A 254 4.12 15.74 9.01
C SER A 254 3.08 16.86 8.96
N GLY A 255 1.92 16.62 8.32
CA GLY A 255 0.82 17.60 8.23
C GLY A 255 0.88 18.52 7.01
N GLU A 256 1.76 18.26 6.05
CA GLU A 256 1.79 19.02 4.81
C GLU A 256 0.62 18.59 3.89
N ARG A 257 0.11 19.56 3.12
CA ARG A 257 -0.90 19.28 2.09
C ARG A 257 -0.23 18.77 0.84
N VAL A 258 -0.34 17.48 0.60
CA VAL A 258 0.18 16.78 -0.57
C VAL A 258 -0.95 16.02 -1.24
N GLY A 259 -1.06 16.16 -2.56
CA GLY A 259 -2.11 15.47 -3.30
C GLY A 259 -3.51 16.02 -3.02
N THR A 260 -4.49 15.14 -2.96
CA THR A 260 -5.90 15.47 -2.69
C THR A 260 -6.33 14.96 -1.33
N VAL A 261 -7.02 15.80 -0.56
CA VAL A 261 -7.70 15.38 0.67
C VAL A 261 -9.18 15.19 0.37
N VAL A 262 -9.69 13.98 0.65
CA VAL A 262 -11.11 13.65 0.58
C VAL A 262 -11.65 13.56 1.99
N SER A 263 -12.62 14.39 2.36
CA SER A 263 -13.17 14.44 3.71
C SER A 263 -14.69 14.68 3.71
N SER A 264 -15.34 14.74 4.84
CA SER A 264 -16.78 15.01 4.97
C SER A 264 -17.06 16.50 5.03
#